data_b45e2be8cd1e9b835d95d277b2c3fb15
#
_entry.id   b45e2be8cd1e9b835d95d277b2c3fb15
#
_cell.length_a   1.000
_cell.length_b   1.000
_cell.length_c   1.000
_cell.angle_alpha   90.00
_cell.angle_beta   90.00
_cell.angle_gamma   90.00
#
_symmetry.space_group_name_H-M   'P 1'
#
loop_
_entity.id
_entity.type
_entity.pdbx_description
1 polymer ?
#
loop_
_entity_poly.entity_id
_entity_poly.type
_entity_poly.pdbx_seq_one_letter_code
_entity_poly.pdbx_strand_id
1 'polypeptide(L)'
;SIGRAVDDIYNVINNLDIMDKTLVSIQKRIDDCDPNDAEKLATLQELYNRTETEISLQNTVLTNAYTHSITVFQNAKDTLNVALAEHGSRYNRLKMTSSKLEVLQTDTKESKSENEDADLEEAYVNYTQADLLYQASLQATAKILGTSLLNFI
;
A
#
# COMPACT_ATOMS: atom_id res chain seq x y z
N SER A 1 4.52 7.08 21.27
CA SER A 1 4.37 5.90 20.39
C SER A 1 3.47 4.87 21.08
N ILE A 2 2.85 3.99 20.31
CA ILE A 2 1.97 2.92 20.82
C ILE A 2 2.68 2.08 21.90
N GLY A 3 3.94 1.73 21.69
CA GLY A 3 4.73 0.97 22.66
C GLY A 3 4.81 1.67 24.04
N ARG A 4 5.11 2.97 24.07
CA ARG A 4 5.15 3.70 25.34
C ARG A 4 3.80 3.73 26.06
N ALA A 5 2.71 3.89 25.30
CA ALA A 5 1.38 3.92 25.91
C ALA A 5 1.01 2.57 26.56
N VAL A 6 1.44 1.46 25.97
CA VAL A 6 1.26 0.11 26.55
C VAL A 6 2.14 -0.08 27.79
N ASP A 7 3.40 0.36 27.74
CA ASP A 7 4.31 0.26 28.87
C ASP A 7 3.81 1.09 30.07
N ASP A 8 3.29 2.30 29.83
CA ASP A 8 2.73 3.16 30.87
C ASP A 8 1.52 2.50 31.55
N ILE A 9 0.60 1.92 30.78
CA ILE A 9 -0.54 1.17 31.30
C ILE A 9 -0.09 -0.02 32.15
N TYR A 10 0.86 -0.80 31.64
CA TYR A 10 1.38 -1.97 32.36
C TYR A 10 2.01 -1.60 33.70
N ASN A 11 2.78 -0.51 33.74
CA ASN A 11 3.39 -0.03 34.97
C ASN A 11 2.35 0.41 36.00
N VAL A 12 1.30 1.11 35.58
CA VAL A 12 0.21 1.55 36.49
C VAL A 12 -0.56 0.35 37.04
N ILE A 13 -0.87 -0.66 36.21
CA ILE A 13 -1.55 -1.89 36.63
C ILE A 13 -0.71 -2.63 37.67
N ASN A 14 0.60 -2.76 37.44
CA ASN A 14 1.50 -3.44 38.36
C ASN A 14 1.60 -2.71 39.71
N ASN A 15 1.64 -1.37 39.70
CA ASN A 15 1.61 -0.56 40.91
C ASN A 15 0.30 -0.74 41.68
N LEU A 16 -0.84 -0.76 40.98
CA LEU A 16 -2.16 -1.00 41.61
C LEU A 16 -2.23 -2.37 42.30
N ASP A 17 -1.73 -3.44 41.65
CA ASP A 17 -1.68 -4.78 42.25
C ASP A 17 -0.84 -4.82 43.56
N ILE A 18 0.28 -4.08 43.59
CA ILE A 18 1.11 -3.96 44.78
C ILE A 18 0.36 -3.19 45.88
N MET A 19 -0.32 -2.12 45.50
CA MET A 19 -1.10 -1.31 46.45
C MET A 19 -2.30 -2.07 47.03
N ASP A 20 -3.02 -2.83 46.24
CA ASP A 20 -4.11 -3.68 46.69
C ASP A 20 -3.62 -4.74 47.69
N LYS A 21 -2.50 -5.39 47.42
CA LYS A 21 -1.87 -6.33 48.36
C LYS A 21 -1.45 -5.66 49.66
N THR A 22 -0.97 -4.42 49.56
CA THR A 22 -0.60 -3.63 50.72
C THR A 22 -1.82 -3.28 51.55
N LEU A 23 -2.94 -2.87 50.91
CA LEU A 23 -4.21 -2.55 51.59
C LEU A 23 -4.74 -3.76 52.35
N VAL A 24 -4.76 -4.95 51.71
CA VAL A 24 -5.12 -6.22 52.36
C VAL A 24 -4.26 -6.50 53.61
N SER A 25 -2.94 -6.26 53.49
CA SER A 25 -2.02 -6.44 54.60
C SER A 25 -2.27 -5.47 55.74
N ILE A 26 -2.58 -4.20 55.44
CA ILE A 26 -2.95 -3.19 56.43
C ILE A 26 -4.27 -3.58 57.11
N GLN A 27 -5.28 -3.97 56.36
CA GLN A 27 -6.56 -4.44 56.91
C GLN A 27 -6.38 -5.59 57.88
N LYS A 28 -5.60 -6.60 57.53
CA LYS A 28 -5.28 -7.71 58.42
C LYS A 28 -4.59 -7.26 59.70
N ARG A 29 -3.70 -6.26 59.64
CA ARG A 29 -3.01 -5.72 60.83
C ARG A 29 -3.98 -4.91 61.68
N ILE A 30 -5.01 -4.30 61.12
CA ILE A 30 -6.10 -3.63 61.87
C ILE A 30 -6.93 -4.69 62.61
N ASP A 31 -7.27 -5.78 61.91
CA ASP A 31 -8.12 -6.86 62.48
C ASP A 31 -7.37 -7.59 63.60
N ASP A 32 -6.04 -7.75 63.52
CA ASP A 32 -5.16 -8.42 64.48
C ASP A 32 -4.73 -7.47 65.64
N CYS A 33 -5.13 -6.17 65.63
CA CYS A 33 -4.71 -5.18 66.61
C CYS A 33 -5.50 -5.32 67.92
N ASP A 34 -4.81 -5.16 69.06
CA ASP A 34 -5.50 -5.11 70.36
C ASP A 34 -6.46 -3.90 70.43
N PRO A 35 -7.75 -4.11 70.70
CA PRO A 35 -8.75 -3.01 70.80
C PRO A 35 -8.40 -1.94 71.83
N ASN A 36 -7.52 -2.26 72.78
CA ASN A 36 -7.07 -1.31 73.82
C ASN A 36 -5.89 -0.43 73.37
N ASP A 37 -5.26 -0.73 72.24
CA ASP A 37 -4.14 0.06 71.66
C ASP A 37 -4.71 1.09 70.66
N ALA A 38 -5.38 2.09 71.18
CA ALA A 38 -6.09 3.12 70.36
C ALA A 38 -5.14 3.93 69.49
N GLU A 39 -3.89 4.19 69.89
CA GLU A 39 -2.92 4.94 69.08
C GLU A 39 -2.46 4.16 67.86
N LYS A 40 -2.17 2.89 68.06
CA LYS A 40 -1.78 1.99 66.95
C LYS A 40 -2.91 1.74 65.98
N LEU A 41 -4.14 1.57 66.48
CA LEU A 41 -5.34 1.43 65.65
C LEU A 41 -5.59 2.67 64.79
N ALA A 42 -5.48 3.87 65.39
CA ALA A 42 -5.65 5.14 64.68
C ALA A 42 -4.60 5.29 63.56
N THR A 43 -3.30 4.95 63.83
CA THR A 43 -2.23 5.02 62.86
C THR A 43 -2.43 4.06 61.69
N LEU A 44 -2.88 2.83 61.96
CA LEU A 44 -3.19 1.84 60.91
C LEU A 44 -4.37 2.26 60.07
N GLN A 45 -5.40 2.88 60.67
CA GLN A 45 -6.59 3.38 59.99
C GLN A 45 -6.26 4.57 59.09
N GLU A 46 -5.39 5.46 59.53
CA GLU A 46 -4.87 6.56 58.71
C GLU A 46 -4.07 6.01 57.51
N LEU A 47 -3.22 5.05 57.70
CA LEU A 47 -2.44 4.41 56.66
C LEU A 47 -3.37 3.71 55.65
N TYR A 48 -4.39 3.02 56.12
CA TYR A 48 -5.41 2.40 55.26
C TYR A 48 -6.10 3.44 54.36
N ASN A 49 -6.62 4.53 54.96
CA ASN A 49 -7.32 5.60 54.25
C ASN A 49 -6.41 6.30 53.22
N ARG A 50 -5.14 6.51 53.56
CA ARG A 50 -4.15 7.07 52.62
C ARG A 50 -3.90 6.13 51.43
N THR A 51 -3.73 4.83 51.70
CA THR A 51 -3.49 3.83 50.62
C THR A 51 -4.73 3.71 49.73
N GLU A 52 -5.94 3.72 50.29
CA GLU A 52 -7.19 3.72 49.52
C GLU A 52 -7.32 4.96 48.62
N THR A 53 -6.99 6.14 49.16
CA THR A 53 -6.97 7.37 48.37
C THR A 53 -5.97 7.30 47.23
N GLU A 54 -4.79 6.75 47.47
CA GLU A 54 -3.76 6.59 46.46
C GLU A 54 -4.16 5.59 45.37
N ILE A 55 -4.81 4.49 45.70
CA ILE A 55 -5.43 3.56 44.77
C ILE A 55 -6.47 4.26 43.88
N SER A 56 -7.31 5.10 44.46
CA SER A 56 -8.30 5.91 43.71
C SER A 56 -7.64 6.86 42.70
N LEU A 57 -6.57 7.53 43.11
CA LEU A 57 -5.78 8.40 42.22
C LEU A 57 -5.11 7.58 41.10
N GLN A 58 -4.52 6.43 41.42
CA GLN A 58 -3.89 5.55 40.41
C GLN A 58 -4.93 4.98 39.41
N ASN A 59 -6.14 4.66 39.85
CA ASN A 59 -7.23 4.29 38.97
C ASN A 59 -7.63 5.42 38.00
N THR A 60 -7.59 6.67 38.48
CA THR A 60 -7.82 7.84 37.61
C THR A 60 -6.69 7.97 36.56
N VAL A 61 -5.44 7.80 36.98
CA VAL A 61 -4.28 7.79 36.07
C VAL A 61 -4.42 6.67 35.04
N LEU A 62 -4.81 5.47 35.46
CA LEU A 62 -5.05 4.33 34.56
C LEU A 62 -6.14 4.63 33.54
N THR A 63 -7.27 5.21 33.96
CA THR A 63 -8.36 5.59 33.06
C THR A 63 -7.89 6.61 32.01
N ASN A 64 -7.12 7.61 32.45
CA ASN A 64 -6.55 8.61 31.55
C ASN A 64 -5.55 8.00 30.57
N ALA A 65 -4.69 7.07 31.03
CA ALA A 65 -3.74 6.34 30.19
C ALA A 65 -4.47 5.49 29.14
N TYR A 66 -5.54 4.79 29.49
CA TYR A 66 -6.38 4.06 28.53
C TYR A 66 -7.01 4.99 27.49
N THR A 67 -7.61 6.09 27.93
CA THR A 67 -8.24 7.08 27.03
C THR A 67 -7.23 7.66 26.06
N HIS A 68 -6.04 8.01 26.56
CA HIS A 68 -4.94 8.48 25.70
C HIS A 68 -4.51 7.42 24.69
N SER A 69 -4.36 6.18 25.14
CA SER A 69 -3.96 5.06 24.27
C SER A 69 -4.97 4.81 23.17
N ILE A 70 -6.27 4.81 23.48
CA ILE A 70 -7.35 4.69 22.49
C ILE A 70 -7.23 5.79 21.43
N THR A 71 -7.00 7.03 21.84
CA THR A 71 -6.82 8.17 20.91
C THR A 71 -5.60 7.95 20.00
N VAL A 72 -4.48 7.49 20.57
CA VAL A 72 -3.27 7.17 19.77
C VAL A 72 -3.52 6.07 18.76
N PHE A 73 -4.24 5.01 19.15
CA PHE A 73 -4.63 3.93 18.23
C PHE A 73 -5.58 4.40 17.13
N GLN A 74 -6.56 5.23 17.45
CA GLN A 74 -7.48 5.80 16.47
C GLN A 74 -6.72 6.64 15.44
N ASN A 75 -5.84 7.53 15.87
CA ASN A 75 -5.03 8.35 14.99
C ASN A 75 -4.10 7.50 14.09
N ALA A 76 -3.50 6.45 14.64
CA ALA A 76 -2.67 5.52 13.88
C ALA A 76 -3.50 4.76 12.81
N LYS A 77 -4.69 4.31 13.17
CA LYS A 77 -5.65 3.66 12.25
C LYS A 77 -6.05 4.62 11.13
N ASP A 78 -6.36 5.86 11.43
CA ASP A 78 -6.77 6.86 10.44
C ASP A 78 -5.63 7.16 9.47
N THR A 79 -4.40 7.32 9.98
CA THR A 79 -3.21 7.48 9.16
C THR A 79 -2.99 6.28 8.23
N LEU A 80 -3.18 5.07 8.74
CA LEU A 80 -3.06 3.85 7.93
C LEU A 80 -4.13 3.78 6.85
N ASN A 81 -5.37 4.13 7.15
CA ASN A 81 -6.47 4.16 6.19
C ASN A 81 -6.21 5.17 5.06
N VAL A 82 -5.69 6.35 5.37
CA VAL A 82 -5.30 7.35 4.36
C VAL A 82 -4.19 6.81 3.46
N ALA A 83 -3.14 6.22 4.04
CA ALA A 83 -2.06 5.62 3.28
C ALA A 83 -2.55 4.48 2.38
N LEU A 84 -3.46 3.63 2.87
CA LEU A 84 -4.06 2.54 2.10
C LEU A 84 -4.89 3.06 0.93
N ALA A 85 -5.68 4.11 1.14
CA ALA A 85 -6.46 4.76 0.08
C ALA A 85 -5.56 5.38 -1.00
N GLU A 86 -4.45 6.02 -0.61
CA GLU A 86 -3.46 6.56 -1.53
C GLU A 86 -2.79 5.45 -2.36
N HIS A 87 -2.38 4.36 -1.72
CA HIS A 87 -1.84 3.20 -2.42
C HIS A 87 -2.84 2.57 -3.39
N GLY A 88 -4.10 2.43 -2.98
CA GLY A 88 -5.19 1.95 -3.86
C GLY A 88 -5.38 2.84 -5.08
N SER A 89 -5.37 4.14 -4.91
CA SER A 89 -5.45 5.11 -6.01
C SER A 89 -4.26 4.99 -6.97
N ARG A 90 -3.03 4.89 -6.44
CA ARG A 90 -1.82 4.69 -7.26
C ARG A 90 -1.86 3.38 -8.04
N TYR A 91 -2.31 2.30 -7.41
CA TYR A 91 -2.48 1.00 -8.06
C TYR A 91 -3.48 1.07 -9.22
N ASN A 92 -4.63 1.69 -9.02
CA ASN A 92 -5.62 1.88 -10.07
C ASN A 92 -5.08 2.71 -11.23
N ARG A 93 -4.33 3.78 -10.96
CA ARG A 93 -3.66 4.57 -12.01
C ARG A 93 -2.66 3.75 -12.81
N LEU A 94 -1.84 2.94 -12.14
CA LEU A 94 -0.90 2.03 -12.82
C LEU A 94 -1.64 1.03 -13.72
N LYS A 95 -2.70 0.42 -13.22
CA LYS A 95 -3.53 -0.52 -13.99
C LYS A 95 -4.13 0.13 -15.23
N MET A 96 -4.70 1.34 -15.09
CA MET A 96 -5.23 2.10 -16.23
C MET A 96 -4.13 2.46 -17.24
N THR A 97 -2.96 2.86 -16.77
CA THR A 97 -1.83 3.19 -17.64
C THR A 97 -1.33 1.95 -18.40
N SER A 98 -1.24 0.81 -17.73
CA SER A 98 -0.88 -0.47 -18.37
C SER A 98 -1.86 -0.83 -19.48
N SER A 99 -3.16 -0.80 -19.19
CA SER A 99 -4.18 -1.09 -20.21
C SER A 99 -4.13 -0.10 -21.38
N LYS A 100 -3.90 1.19 -21.11
CA LYS A 100 -3.74 2.18 -22.17
C LYS A 100 -2.50 1.92 -23.05
N LEU A 101 -1.41 1.50 -22.45
CA LEU A 101 -0.19 1.14 -23.19
C LEU A 101 -0.38 -0.12 -24.05
N GLU A 102 -1.13 -1.11 -23.57
CA GLU A 102 -1.48 -2.30 -24.35
C GLU A 102 -2.31 -1.95 -25.59
N VAL A 103 -3.33 -1.09 -25.45
CA VAL A 103 -4.12 -0.59 -26.58
C VAL A 103 -3.21 0.17 -27.55
N LEU A 104 -2.41 1.11 -27.05
CA LEU A 104 -1.52 1.89 -27.91
C LEU A 104 -0.49 1.02 -28.64
N GLN A 105 -0.02 -0.05 -28.00
CA GLN A 105 0.89 -1.01 -28.64
C GLN A 105 0.19 -1.76 -29.78
N THR A 106 -1.08 -2.12 -29.58
CA THR A 106 -1.87 -2.80 -30.63
C THR A 106 -2.14 -1.87 -31.79
N ASP A 107 -2.60 -0.67 -31.54
CA ASP A 107 -2.88 0.37 -32.56
C ASP A 107 -1.60 0.70 -33.36
N THR A 108 -0.46 0.79 -32.68
CA THR A 108 0.83 1.06 -33.34
C THR A 108 1.25 -0.11 -34.24
N LYS A 109 1.03 -1.35 -33.81
CA LYS A 109 1.32 -2.54 -34.63
C LYS A 109 0.42 -2.61 -35.85
N GLU A 110 -0.88 -2.33 -35.69
CA GLU A 110 -1.83 -2.29 -36.82
C GLU A 110 -1.43 -1.20 -37.83
N SER A 111 -1.18 0.03 -37.37
CA SER A 111 -0.76 1.13 -38.24
C SER A 111 0.54 0.83 -38.95
N LYS A 112 1.48 0.15 -38.28
CA LYS A 112 2.72 -0.29 -38.90
C LYS A 112 2.47 -1.34 -39.98
N SER A 113 1.63 -2.35 -39.73
CA SER A 113 1.27 -3.40 -40.70
C SER A 113 0.57 -2.81 -41.92
N GLU A 114 -0.42 -1.93 -41.72
CA GLU A 114 -1.12 -1.26 -42.80
C GLU A 114 -0.16 -0.47 -43.71
N ASN A 115 0.81 0.22 -43.12
CA ASN A 115 1.77 1.04 -43.88
C ASN A 115 2.81 0.17 -44.62
N GLU A 116 3.31 -0.89 -43.99
CA GLU A 116 4.27 -1.82 -44.62
C GLU A 116 3.61 -2.70 -45.70
N ASP A 117 2.38 -3.15 -45.46
CA ASP A 117 1.63 -3.99 -46.44
C ASP A 117 1.24 -3.19 -47.69
N ALA A 118 0.82 -1.90 -47.52
CA ALA A 118 0.51 -1.02 -48.64
C ALA A 118 1.76 -0.74 -49.52
N ASP A 119 2.91 -0.49 -48.91
CA ASP A 119 4.17 -0.29 -49.63
C ASP A 119 4.60 -1.52 -50.40
N LEU A 120 4.40 -2.73 -49.86
CA LEU A 120 4.73 -4.01 -50.52
C LEU A 120 3.83 -4.29 -51.76
N GLU A 121 2.52 -4.00 -51.66
CA GLU A 121 1.61 -4.15 -52.80
C GLU A 121 1.97 -3.21 -53.93
N GLU A 122 2.26 -1.95 -53.63
CA GLU A 122 2.65 -0.95 -54.65
C GLU A 122 4.01 -1.34 -55.28
N ALA A 123 4.96 -1.76 -54.49
CA ALA A 123 6.27 -2.22 -54.99
C ALA A 123 6.14 -3.46 -55.92
N TYR A 124 5.26 -4.40 -55.57
CA TYR A 124 5.01 -5.58 -56.39
C TYR A 124 4.33 -5.21 -57.71
N VAL A 125 3.34 -4.32 -57.72
CA VAL A 125 2.71 -3.82 -58.94
C VAL A 125 3.71 -3.11 -59.82
N ASN A 126 4.53 -2.23 -59.29
CA ASN A 126 5.58 -1.51 -60.00
C ASN A 126 6.62 -2.48 -60.61
N TYR A 127 7.02 -3.48 -59.85
CA TYR A 127 7.95 -4.52 -60.34
C TYR A 127 7.37 -5.32 -61.50
N THR A 128 6.14 -5.78 -61.41
CA THR A 128 5.48 -6.54 -62.48
C THR A 128 5.28 -5.73 -63.74
N GLN A 129 4.96 -4.45 -63.63
CA GLN A 129 4.87 -3.52 -64.77
C GLN A 129 6.23 -3.30 -65.42
N ALA A 130 7.31 -3.15 -64.64
CA ALA A 130 8.64 -2.98 -65.17
C ALA A 130 9.13 -4.24 -65.89
N ASP A 131 8.83 -5.44 -65.39
CA ASP A 131 9.15 -6.72 -66.03
C ASP A 131 8.40 -6.91 -67.34
N LEU A 132 7.11 -6.57 -67.38
CA LEU A 132 6.30 -6.59 -68.61
C LEU A 132 6.85 -5.62 -69.66
N LEU A 133 7.22 -4.43 -69.29
CA LEU A 133 7.84 -3.44 -70.18
C LEU A 133 9.19 -3.94 -70.72
N TYR A 134 9.97 -4.55 -69.87
CA TYR A 134 11.28 -5.16 -70.27
C TYR A 134 11.10 -6.28 -71.29
N GLN A 135 10.17 -7.22 -71.05
CA GLN A 135 9.86 -8.29 -71.98
C GLN A 135 9.30 -7.78 -73.34
N ALA A 136 8.40 -6.77 -73.28
CA ALA A 136 7.87 -6.16 -74.51
C ALA A 136 8.97 -5.44 -75.28
N SER A 137 9.90 -4.76 -74.64
CA SER A 137 11.04 -4.10 -75.28
C SER A 137 11.99 -5.11 -75.97
N LEU A 138 12.25 -6.23 -75.30
CA LEU A 138 13.08 -7.32 -75.92
C LEU A 138 12.39 -7.91 -77.17
N GLN A 139 11.07 -8.14 -77.10
CA GLN A 139 10.31 -8.65 -78.25
C GLN A 139 10.26 -7.62 -79.38
N ALA A 140 10.08 -6.35 -79.10
CA ALA A 140 10.09 -5.27 -80.10
C ALA A 140 11.45 -5.19 -80.76
N THR A 141 12.53 -5.22 -79.97
CA THR A 141 13.92 -5.20 -80.52
C THR A 141 14.21 -6.40 -81.40
N ALA A 142 13.80 -7.62 -81.01
CA ALA A 142 13.94 -8.82 -81.76
C ALA A 142 13.19 -8.77 -83.15
N LYS A 143 11.96 -8.20 -83.14
CA LYS A 143 11.21 -7.97 -84.41
C LYS A 143 11.87 -6.94 -85.29
N ILE A 144 12.38 -5.82 -84.75
CA ILE A 144 13.10 -4.82 -85.56
C ILE A 144 14.37 -5.35 -86.14
N LEU A 145 15.15 -6.05 -85.41
CA LEU A 145 16.40 -6.71 -85.89
C LEU A 145 16.11 -7.76 -86.93
N GLY A 146 15.11 -8.60 -86.74
CA GLY A 146 14.69 -9.65 -87.67
C GLY A 146 14.21 -9.07 -89.02
N THR A 147 13.42 -8.01 -89.03
CA THR A 147 12.97 -7.33 -90.26
C THR A 147 14.09 -6.57 -90.94
N SER A 148 15.02 -5.99 -90.18
CA SER A 148 16.14 -5.24 -90.77
C SER A 148 17.15 -6.16 -91.49
N LEU A 149 17.42 -7.36 -90.99
CA LEU A 149 18.29 -8.33 -91.58
C LEU A 149 17.68 -9.00 -92.89
N LEU A 150 16.38 -9.25 -92.89
CA LEU A 150 15.65 -9.78 -94.03
C LEU A 150 15.51 -8.78 -95.20
N ASN A 151 15.55 -7.47 -95.00
CA ASN A 151 15.51 -6.45 -96.03
C ASN A 151 16.92 -6.09 -96.62
N PHE A 152 17.97 -6.65 -96.09
CA PHE A 152 19.33 -6.39 -96.55
C PHE A 152 19.95 -7.54 -97.36
N ILE A 153 19.29 -8.65 -97.44
CA ILE A 153 19.59 -9.79 -98.33
C ILE A 153 18.63 -9.77 -99.46
#